data_4cf209eb96d9233dcecc760742aae62a
#
_entry.id   4cf209eb96d9233dcecc760742aae62a
#
_cell.length_a   1.000
_cell.length_b   1.000
_cell.length_c   1.000
_cell.angle_alpha   90.00
_cell.angle_beta   90.00
_cell.angle_gamma   90.00
#
_symmetry.space_group_name_H-M   'P 1'
#
loop_
_entity.id
_entity.type
_entity.pdbx_description
1 polymer ?
#
loop_
_entity_poly.entity_id
_entity_poly.type
_entity_poly.pdbx_seq_one_letter_code
_entity_poly.pdbx_strand_id
1 'polypeptide(L)'
;MKETAFIIDRDLAPYVNCIYTDENFDVNGHTNIPLYADGYPGIMFQQTENGFFLLPKNKKLSQLFLFGQTLEPVSLDIKGAYKFVVIQLYPFASKYLLGIDPKVLNDDCYDLLEINYINVEKYRQSLIQTNNLDTQVKIISDLMRALIRTHKISENDKIEKAISIIIQNNGQIKIKELLDKIYMTERTLERNFMAYIGLTPKQFSKIIQFQSSINKLTQSTYNSLLDIGYDSGFSDQSHFIRTFKSYTGQTPSYYLNHLSNR
;
A
#
# COMPACT_ATOMS: atom_id res chain seq x y z
N MET A 1 0.27 11.64 9.01
CA MET A 1 -0.95 11.30 8.22
C MET A 1 -2.12 11.18 9.17
N LYS A 2 -3.23 11.82 8.86
CA LYS A 2 -4.48 11.70 9.63
C LYS A 2 -5.36 10.65 8.96
N GLU A 3 -5.63 9.56 9.65
CA GLU A 3 -6.65 8.62 9.24
C GLU A 3 -8.01 9.29 9.51
N THR A 4 -8.70 9.62 8.44
CA THR A 4 -10.04 10.21 8.52
C THR A 4 -11.03 9.08 8.22
N ALA A 5 -12.01 8.87 9.08
CA ALA A 5 -13.04 7.86 8.88
C ALA A 5 -13.99 8.29 7.74
N PHE A 6 -13.60 8.04 6.51
CA PHE A 6 -14.48 8.19 5.35
C PHE A 6 -15.42 6.99 5.24
N ILE A 7 -16.66 7.24 4.84
CA ILE A 7 -17.60 6.17 4.54
C ILE A 7 -17.27 5.62 3.15
N ILE A 8 -16.84 4.36 3.12
CA ILE A 8 -16.59 3.63 1.87
C ILE A 8 -17.93 3.10 1.37
N ASP A 9 -18.26 3.40 0.11
CA ASP A 9 -19.48 2.90 -0.53
C ASP A 9 -19.48 1.36 -0.60
N ARG A 10 -20.64 0.75 -0.40
CA ARG A 10 -20.76 -0.71 -0.29
C ARG A 10 -20.21 -1.48 -1.49
N ASP A 11 -20.33 -0.93 -2.69
CA ASP A 11 -19.84 -1.54 -3.94
C ASP A 11 -18.31 -1.48 -4.07
N LEU A 12 -17.64 -0.56 -3.37
CA LEU A 12 -16.18 -0.43 -3.34
C LEU A 12 -15.53 -1.05 -2.08
N ALA A 13 -16.33 -1.33 -1.06
CA ALA A 13 -15.83 -1.95 0.18
C ALA A 13 -15.02 -3.25 -0.03
N PRO A 14 -15.30 -4.11 -1.02
CA PRO A 14 -14.46 -5.27 -1.32
C PRO A 14 -13.05 -4.92 -1.80
N TYR A 15 -12.83 -3.72 -2.34
CA TYR A 15 -11.56 -3.31 -2.96
C TYR A 15 -10.76 -2.33 -2.12
N VAL A 16 -11.39 -1.61 -1.19
CA VAL A 16 -10.79 -0.52 -0.40
C VAL A 16 -10.50 -0.96 1.02
N ASN A 17 -9.24 -0.80 1.45
CA ASN A 17 -8.83 -1.06 2.83
C ASN A 17 -9.11 0.15 3.74
N CYS A 18 -8.57 1.31 3.39
CA CYS A 18 -8.79 2.56 4.11
C CYS A 18 -8.57 3.79 3.22
N ILE A 19 -8.94 4.96 3.74
CA ILE A 19 -8.71 6.24 3.09
C ILE A 19 -7.99 7.14 4.10
N TYR A 20 -6.93 7.79 3.66
CA TYR A 20 -6.21 8.74 4.50
C TYR A 20 -5.74 9.96 3.71
N THR A 21 -5.47 11.03 4.43
CA THR A 21 -5.03 12.30 3.87
C THR A 21 -3.87 12.85 4.66
N ASP A 22 -3.08 13.71 4.04
CA ASP A 22 -2.10 14.51 4.72
C ASP A 22 -1.92 15.84 3.99
N GLU A 23 -1.56 16.90 4.73
CA GLU A 23 -1.36 18.23 4.18
C GLU A 23 -0.33 19.01 5.00
N ASN A 24 0.44 19.83 4.31
CA ASN A 24 1.38 20.79 4.90
C ASN A 24 1.30 22.10 4.11
N PHE A 25 1.16 23.22 4.80
CA PHE A 25 1.00 24.54 4.21
C PHE A 25 2.31 25.37 4.17
N ASP A 26 3.43 24.79 4.60
CA ASP A 26 4.72 25.46 4.53
C ASP A 26 5.25 25.49 3.09
N VAL A 27 5.12 26.65 2.45
CA VAL A 27 5.54 26.86 1.06
C VAL A 27 7.07 26.76 0.86
N ASN A 28 7.85 26.96 1.91
CA ASN A 28 9.32 26.83 1.89
C ASN A 28 9.80 25.52 2.49
N GLY A 29 8.87 24.66 2.92
CA GLY A 29 9.16 23.40 3.58
C GLY A 29 9.78 22.37 2.64
N HIS A 30 10.45 21.40 3.25
CA HIS A 30 10.92 20.19 2.58
C HIS A 30 10.52 19.00 3.43
N THR A 31 9.72 18.12 2.85
CA THR A 31 9.18 16.94 3.54
C THR A 31 9.63 15.68 2.83
N ASN A 32 10.19 14.73 3.59
CA ASN A 32 10.45 13.39 3.12
C ASN A 32 9.57 12.41 3.87
N ILE A 33 8.68 11.71 3.15
CA ILE A 33 7.76 10.72 3.72
C ILE A 33 8.29 9.34 3.37
N PRO A 34 8.84 8.58 4.33
CA PRO A 34 9.24 7.20 4.08
C PRO A 34 8.01 6.33 3.84
N LEU A 35 8.06 5.49 2.81
CA LEU A 35 7.05 4.51 2.48
C LEU A 35 7.58 3.12 2.86
N TYR A 36 6.90 2.46 3.78
CA TYR A 36 7.30 1.14 4.24
C TYR A 36 6.40 0.07 3.61
N ALA A 37 6.98 -1.11 3.41
CA ALA A 37 6.25 -2.27 2.91
C ALA A 37 5.03 -2.56 3.80
N ASP A 38 3.83 -2.40 3.29
CA ASP A 38 2.58 -2.64 4.01
C ASP A 38 1.70 -3.71 3.37
N GLY A 39 2.01 -4.07 2.13
CA GLY A 39 1.26 -5.06 1.37
C GLY A 39 0.03 -4.51 0.65
N TYR A 40 -0.20 -3.21 0.67
CA TYR A 40 -1.37 -2.57 0.10
C TYR A 40 -1.01 -1.58 -1.01
N PRO A 41 -1.46 -1.78 -2.25
CA PRO A 41 -1.41 -0.75 -3.29
C PRO A 41 -2.45 0.34 -3.02
N GLY A 42 -2.41 1.43 -3.79
CA GLY A 42 -3.43 2.46 -3.64
C GLY A 42 -3.43 3.50 -4.75
N ILE A 43 -4.52 4.27 -4.81
CA ILE A 43 -4.64 5.43 -5.67
C ILE A 43 -4.33 6.67 -4.83
N MET A 44 -3.44 7.52 -5.34
CA MET A 44 -3.13 8.81 -4.74
C MET A 44 -3.47 9.94 -5.70
N PHE A 45 -4.17 10.94 -5.17
CA PHE A 45 -4.27 12.26 -5.77
C PHE A 45 -3.46 13.24 -4.95
N GLN A 46 -2.56 14.00 -5.58
CA GLN A 46 -1.68 14.97 -4.90
C GLN A 46 -1.78 16.36 -5.55
N GLN A 47 -1.70 17.37 -4.70
CA GLN A 47 -1.67 18.77 -5.07
C GLN A 47 -0.44 19.43 -4.45
N THR A 48 0.47 19.89 -5.29
CA THR A 48 1.67 20.66 -4.94
C THR A 48 2.19 21.34 -6.18
N GLU A 49 2.92 22.47 -6.01
CA GLU A 49 3.51 23.19 -7.14
C GLU A 49 4.63 22.40 -7.82
N ASN A 50 5.46 21.73 -7.06
CA ASN A 50 6.67 21.06 -7.56
C ASN A 50 6.47 19.61 -7.97
N GLY A 51 5.38 18.98 -7.53
CA GLY A 51 5.12 17.55 -7.66
C GLY A 51 5.84 16.74 -6.58
N PHE A 52 5.44 15.48 -6.44
CA PHE A 52 6.10 14.49 -5.59
C PHE A 52 7.18 13.76 -6.39
N PHE A 53 8.31 13.47 -5.75
CA PHE A 53 9.38 12.67 -6.33
C PHE A 53 9.55 11.37 -5.55
N LEU A 54 9.55 10.25 -6.27
CA LEU A 54 9.80 8.92 -5.69
C LEU A 54 11.32 8.68 -5.63
N LEU A 55 11.85 8.56 -4.43
CA LEU A 55 13.26 8.24 -4.20
C LEU A 55 13.45 6.73 -3.92
N PRO A 56 14.60 6.15 -4.26
CA PRO A 56 15.81 6.76 -4.84
C PRO A 56 15.76 6.98 -6.36
N LYS A 57 14.72 6.54 -7.06
CA LYS A 57 14.60 6.64 -8.53
C LYS A 57 14.59 8.08 -9.04
N ASN A 58 14.33 9.07 -8.18
CA ASN A 58 14.12 10.48 -8.54
C ASN A 58 13.05 10.66 -9.63
N LYS A 59 12.01 9.80 -9.59
CA LYS A 59 10.90 9.82 -10.55
C LYS A 59 9.86 10.85 -10.10
N LYS A 60 9.58 11.84 -10.95
CA LYS A 60 8.46 12.76 -10.71
C LYS A 60 7.15 12.02 -10.92
N LEU A 61 6.26 12.09 -9.93
CA LEU A 61 4.94 11.46 -9.97
C LEU A 61 3.91 12.43 -10.54
N SER A 62 2.94 11.89 -11.27
CA SER A 62 1.77 12.64 -11.74
C SER A 62 0.86 13.07 -10.59
N GLN A 63 -0.16 13.88 -10.86
CA GLN A 63 -1.11 14.30 -9.85
C GLN A 63 -2.07 13.19 -9.41
N LEU A 64 -2.32 12.21 -10.28
CA LEU A 64 -3.23 11.11 -10.04
C LEU A 64 -2.59 9.80 -10.52
N PHE A 65 -2.19 8.96 -9.59
CA PHE A 65 -1.46 7.73 -9.89
C PHE A 65 -1.90 6.56 -9.01
N LEU A 66 -1.64 5.36 -9.49
CA LEU A 66 -1.72 4.13 -8.73
C LEU A 66 -0.31 3.72 -8.31
N PHE A 67 -0.10 3.48 -7.02
CA PHE A 67 1.14 2.89 -6.50
C PHE A 67 0.93 1.41 -6.17
N GLY A 68 1.99 0.63 -6.33
CA GLY A 68 1.97 -0.81 -6.05
C GLY A 68 2.55 -1.17 -4.69
N GLN A 69 3.06 -2.39 -4.61
CA GLN A 69 3.69 -2.91 -3.39
C GLN A 69 5.06 -2.28 -3.17
N THR A 70 5.32 -1.85 -1.94
CA THR A 70 6.66 -1.42 -1.52
C THR A 70 7.45 -2.64 -1.04
N LEU A 71 8.60 -2.90 -1.66
CA LEU A 71 9.48 -4.04 -1.35
C LEU A 71 10.85 -3.59 -0.87
N GLU A 72 11.28 -2.40 -1.30
CA GLU A 72 12.54 -1.77 -0.94
C GLU A 72 12.30 -0.43 -0.24
N PRO A 73 13.28 0.13 0.47
CA PRO A 73 13.14 1.44 1.08
C PRO A 73 12.95 2.52 0.01
N VAL A 74 11.76 3.09 -0.04
CA VAL A 74 11.42 4.23 -0.91
C VAL A 74 10.84 5.37 -0.08
N SER A 75 10.87 6.59 -0.61
CA SER A 75 10.26 7.74 0.04
C SER A 75 9.69 8.72 -0.98
N LEU A 76 8.73 9.53 -0.53
CA LEU A 76 8.25 10.69 -1.28
C LEU A 76 9.04 11.92 -0.83
N ASP A 77 9.70 12.57 -1.78
CA ASP A 77 10.39 13.84 -1.58
C ASP A 77 9.49 14.98 -2.11
N ILE A 78 9.16 15.94 -1.23
CA ILE A 78 8.17 16.97 -1.49
C ILE A 78 8.75 18.32 -1.10
N LYS A 79 8.76 19.27 -2.04
CA LYS A 79 9.20 20.65 -1.79
C LYS A 79 8.01 21.59 -1.82
N GLY A 80 7.87 22.39 -0.77
CA GLY A 80 6.80 23.36 -0.58
C GLY A 80 5.53 22.74 0.03
N ALA A 81 4.46 23.52 -0.03
CA ALA A 81 3.14 23.09 0.46
C ALA A 81 2.60 21.91 -0.35
N TYR A 82 1.91 21.01 0.33
CA TYR A 82 1.27 19.88 -0.32
C TYR A 82 -0.03 19.47 0.36
N LYS A 83 -0.86 18.80 -0.40
CA LYS A 83 -2.03 18.06 0.08
C LYS A 83 -2.19 16.81 -0.76
N PHE A 84 -2.58 15.71 -0.13
CA PHE A 84 -2.93 14.50 -0.86
C PHE A 84 -4.07 13.71 -0.22
N VAL A 85 -4.73 12.92 -1.05
CA VAL A 85 -5.73 11.93 -0.67
C VAL A 85 -5.27 10.58 -1.19
N VAL A 86 -5.28 9.56 -0.34
CA VAL A 86 -4.98 8.17 -0.69
C VAL A 86 -6.19 7.31 -0.42
N ILE A 87 -6.58 6.52 -1.43
CA ILE A 87 -7.46 5.37 -1.26
C ILE A 87 -6.57 4.13 -1.32
N GLN A 88 -6.30 3.56 -0.15
CA GLN A 88 -5.54 2.33 -0.03
C GLN A 88 -6.41 1.13 -0.37
N LEU A 89 -5.89 0.23 -1.18
CA LEU A 89 -6.64 -0.87 -1.77
C LEU A 89 -6.21 -2.22 -1.16
N TYR A 90 -7.11 -3.19 -1.15
CA TYR A 90 -6.69 -4.57 -0.90
C TYR A 90 -5.66 -5.05 -1.95
N PRO A 91 -4.75 -5.98 -1.59
CA PRO A 91 -3.60 -6.35 -2.43
C PRO A 91 -3.95 -6.77 -3.86
N PHE A 92 -5.10 -7.40 -4.06
CA PHE A 92 -5.59 -7.87 -5.36
C PHE A 92 -6.29 -6.79 -6.20
N ALA A 93 -6.71 -5.68 -5.58
CA ALA A 93 -7.62 -4.72 -6.24
C ALA A 93 -6.98 -3.97 -7.40
N SER A 94 -5.65 -3.74 -7.37
CA SER A 94 -4.93 -3.11 -8.50
C SER A 94 -5.10 -3.93 -9.80
N LYS A 95 -5.13 -5.28 -9.70
CA LYS A 95 -5.38 -6.16 -10.83
C LYS A 95 -6.78 -5.97 -11.40
N TYR A 96 -7.80 -5.87 -10.55
CA TYR A 96 -9.18 -5.66 -10.97
C TYR A 96 -9.42 -4.28 -11.58
N LEU A 97 -8.71 -3.26 -11.09
CA LEU A 97 -8.81 -1.89 -11.57
C LEU A 97 -8.18 -1.70 -12.95
N LEU A 98 -6.97 -2.18 -13.15
CA LEU A 98 -6.17 -1.87 -14.34
C LEU A 98 -5.96 -3.05 -15.29
N GLY A 99 -6.19 -4.28 -14.84
CA GLY A 99 -5.94 -5.46 -15.66
C GLY A 99 -4.47 -5.77 -15.93
N ILE A 100 -3.55 -4.90 -15.52
CA ILE A 100 -2.11 -5.06 -15.75
C ILE A 100 -1.49 -6.10 -14.79
N ASP A 101 -0.27 -6.52 -15.09
CA ASP A 101 0.52 -7.36 -14.19
C ASP A 101 0.93 -6.53 -12.95
N PRO A 102 0.47 -6.89 -11.73
CA PRO A 102 0.78 -6.11 -10.52
C PRO A 102 2.29 -6.03 -10.23
N LYS A 103 3.08 -6.96 -10.74
CA LYS A 103 4.54 -6.98 -10.55
C LYS A 103 5.22 -5.73 -11.12
N VAL A 104 4.67 -5.12 -12.18
CA VAL A 104 5.24 -3.90 -12.77
C VAL A 104 5.06 -2.67 -11.88
N LEU A 105 4.20 -2.78 -10.87
CA LEU A 105 3.96 -1.71 -9.89
C LEU A 105 4.85 -1.82 -8.65
N ASN A 106 5.60 -2.90 -8.49
CA ASN A 106 6.46 -3.08 -7.32
C ASN A 106 7.52 -1.97 -7.25
N ASP A 107 7.57 -1.26 -6.12
CA ASP A 107 8.43 -0.09 -5.88
C ASP A 107 8.27 1.01 -6.95
N ASP A 108 7.06 1.12 -7.53
CA ASP A 108 6.78 2.08 -8.59
C ASP A 108 5.32 2.56 -8.58
N CYS A 109 5.06 3.56 -9.42
CA CYS A 109 3.76 4.18 -9.61
C CYS A 109 3.40 4.19 -11.10
N TYR A 110 2.12 3.95 -11.39
CA TYR A 110 1.53 4.03 -12.73
C TYR A 110 0.71 5.33 -12.82
N ASP A 111 1.03 6.16 -13.83
CA ASP A 111 0.26 7.37 -14.12
C ASP A 111 -1.11 7.00 -14.67
N LEU A 112 -2.16 7.29 -13.93
CA LEU A 112 -3.52 6.98 -14.38
C LEU A 112 -3.94 7.81 -15.61
N LEU A 113 -3.24 8.92 -15.90
CA LEU A 113 -3.47 9.71 -17.11
C LEU A 113 -3.01 9.02 -18.39
N GLU A 114 -2.16 7.99 -18.28
CA GLU A 114 -1.76 7.16 -19.44
C GLU A 114 -2.87 6.19 -19.89
N ILE A 115 -3.94 6.06 -19.09
CA ILE A 115 -5.10 5.25 -19.45
C ILE A 115 -5.85 5.92 -20.61
N ASN A 116 -6.03 5.21 -21.72
CA ASN A 116 -6.65 5.73 -22.94
C ASN A 116 -8.09 5.24 -23.18
N TYR A 117 -8.57 4.23 -22.44
CA TYR A 117 -9.92 3.66 -22.57
C TYR A 117 -10.95 4.30 -21.65
N ILE A 118 -10.53 5.20 -20.76
CA ILE A 118 -11.37 6.05 -19.90
C ILE A 118 -10.81 7.47 -19.95
N ASN A 119 -11.66 8.48 -19.94
CA ASN A 119 -11.22 9.87 -19.85
C ASN A 119 -10.84 10.22 -18.40
N VAL A 120 -9.64 9.79 -17.97
CA VAL A 120 -9.11 10.06 -16.62
C VAL A 120 -8.86 11.56 -16.39
N GLU A 121 -8.53 12.30 -17.45
CA GLU A 121 -8.30 13.74 -17.38
C GLU A 121 -9.51 14.49 -16.86
N LYS A 122 -10.73 14.07 -17.20
CA LYS A 122 -11.97 14.64 -16.64
C LYS A 122 -12.02 14.53 -15.12
N TYR A 123 -11.64 13.37 -14.57
CA TYR A 123 -11.60 13.15 -13.10
C TYR A 123 -10.52 14.01 -12.45
N ARG A 124 -9.32 14.07 -13.05
CA ARG A 124 -8.23 14.91 -12.56
C ARG A 124 -8.64 16.38 -12.50
N GLN A 125 -9.26 16.92 -13.55
CA GLN A 125 -9.75 18.31 -13.57
C GLN A 125 -10.79 18.56 -12.48
N SER A 126 -11.73 17.65 -12.29
CA SER A 126 -12.73 17.75 -11.21
C SER A 126 -12.07 17.73 -9.82
N LEU A 127 -11.03 16.91 -9.63
CA LEU A 127 -10.27 16.83 -8.39
C LEU A 127 -9.54 18.15 -8.06
N ILE A 128 -8.97 18.81 -9.06
CA ILE A 128 -8.27 20.08 -8.89
C ILE A 128 -9.25 21.23 -8.56
N GLN A 129 -10.45 21.19 -9.10
CA GLN A 129 -11.46 22.24 -8.92
C GLN A 129 -12.11 22.24 -7.53
N THR A 130 -11.87 21.22 -6.70
CA THR A 130 -12.44 21.13 -5.36
C THR A 130 -11.36 20.95 -4.28
N ASN A 131 -11.52 21.66 -3.16
CA ASN A 131 -10.73 21.45 -1.95
C ASN A 131 -11.47 20.62 -0.90
N ASN A 132 -12.71 20.20 -1.19
CA ASN A 132 -13.51 19.39 -0.28
C ASN A 132 -13.09 17.92 -0.38
N LEU A 133 -12.62 17.37 0.73
CA LEU A 133 -12.09 16.00 0.81
C LEU A 133 -13.15 14.93 0.46
N ASP A 134 -14.38 15.07 0.96
CA ASP A 134 -15.45 14.11 0.66
C ASP A 134 -15.76 14.07 -0.84
N THR A 135 -15.74 15.26 -1.48
CA THR A 135 -15.93 15.38 -2.92
C THR A 135 -14.76 14.74 -3.68
N GLN A 136 -13.51 14.94 -3.23
CA GLN A 136 -12.34 14.31 -3.85
C GLN A 136 -12.40 12.78 -3.73
N VAL A 137 -12.73 12.24 -2.56
CA VAL A 137 -12.94 10.81 -2.34
C VAL A 137 -14.03 10.27 -3.27
N LYS A 138 -15.15 10.97 -3.39
CA LYS A 138 -16.23 10.57 -4.29
C LYS A 138 -15.79 10.54 -5.76
N ILE A 139 -15.04 11.54 -6.23
CA ILE A 139 -14.52 11.59 -7.60
C ILE A 139 -13.57 10.40 -7.87
N ILE A 140 -12.66 10.09 -6.93
CA ILE A 140 -11.77 8.93 -7.07
C ILE A 140 -12.58 7.62 -7.04
N SER A 141 -13.60 7.52 -6.19
CA SER A 141 -14.51 6.37 -6.14
C SER A 141 -15.24 6.16 -7.47
N ASP A 142 -15.69 7.23 -8.12
CA ASP A 142 -16.33 7.16 -9.43
C ASP A 142 -15.36 6.73 -10.54
N LEU A 143 -14.09 7.17 -10.48
CA LEU A 143 -13.03 6.69 -11.35
C LEU A 143 -12.78 5.18 -11.14
N MET A 144 -12.69 4.71 -9.89
CA MET A 144 -12.54 3.29 -9.57
C MET A 144 -13.68 2.45 -10.16
N ARG A 145 -14.92 2.90 -10.03
CA ARG A 145 -16.09 2.23 -10.65
C ARG A 145 -15.95 2.13 -12.16
N ALA A 146 -15.51 3.21 -12.80
CA ALA A 146 -15.31 3.21 -14.24
C ALA A 146 -14.22 2.21 -14.66
N LEU A 147 -13.11 2.15 -13.93
CA LEU A 147 -12.01 1.20 -14.15
C LEU A 147 -12.48 -0.26 -13.99
N ILE A 148 -13.15 -0.59 -12.90
CA ILE A 148 -13.68 -1.94 -12.62
C ILE A 148 -14.63 -2.40 -13.72
N ARG A 149 -15.56 -1.53 -14.14
CA ARG A 149 -16.53 -1.85 -15.21
C ARG A 149 -15.87 -2.15 -16.56
N THR A 150 -14.74 -1.51 -16.84
CA THR A 150 -14.03 -1.66 -18.11
C THR A 150 -13.29 -2.99 -18.17
N HIS A 151 -12.63 -3.40 -17.11
CA HIS A 151 -11.75 -4.56 -17.12
C HIS A 151 -12.46 -5.90 -16.93
N LYS A 152 -13.61 -5.97 -16.29
CA LYS A 152 -14.40 -7.21 -16.07
C LYS A 152 -13.56 -8.44 -15.74
N ILE A 153 -12.49 -8.26 -14.96
CA ILE A 153 -11.65 -9.38 -14.52
C ILE A 153 -12.46 -10.19 -13.52
N SER A 154 -12.53 -11.50 -13.71
CA SER A 154 -13.24 -12.35 -12.77
C SER A 154 -12.50 -12.37 -11.42
N GLU A 155 -13.26 -12.11 -10.38
CA GLU A 155 -12.82 -12.19 -9.01
C GLU A 155 -12.32 -13.60 -8.68
N ASN A 156 -11.35 -13.69 -7.80
CA ASN A 156 -10.76 -14.94 -7.37
C ASN A 156 -10.91 -15.11 -5.85
N ASP A 157 -12.10 -15.53 -5.43
CA ASP A 157 -12.48 -15.69 -4.02
C ASP A 157 -11.44 -16.48 -3.20
N LYS A 158 -10.77 -17.45 -3.83
CA LYS A 158 -9.75 -18.25 -3.13
C LYS A 158 -8.50 -17.44 -2.83
N ILE A 159 -8.10 -16.53 -3.72
CA ILE A 159 -6.95 -15.63 -3.49
C ILE A 159 -7.31 -14.57 -2.47
N GLU A 160 -8.49 -13.99 -2.56
CA GLU A 160 -8.98 -13.03 -1.57
C GLU A 160 -9.05 -13.66 -0.17
N LYS A 161 -9.58 -14.90 -0.09
CA LYS A 161 -9.59 -15.68 1.14
C LYS A 161 -8.17 -15.98 1.65
N ALA A 162 -7.24 -16.34 0.78
CA ALA A 162 -5.85 -16.58 1.15
C ALA A 162 -5.19 -15.34 1.74
N ILE A 163 -5.38 -14.18 1.11
CA ILE A 163 -4.88 -12.89 1.60
C ILE A 163 -5.47 -12.56 2.97
N SER A 164 -6.79 -12.68 3.11
CA SER A 164 -7.48 -12.44 4.37
C SER A 164 -6.94 -13.33 5.50
N ILE A 165 -6.73 -14.63 5.23
CA ILE A 165 -6.17 -15.56 6.22
C ILE A 165 -4.73 -15.16 6.59
N ILE A 166 -3.88 -14.78 5.64
CA ILE A 166 -2.51 -14.33 5.91
C ILE A 166 -2.51 -13.07 6.80
N ILE A 167 -3.35 -12.09 6.48
CA ILE A 167 -3.48 -10.85 7.25
C ILE A 167 -3.97 -11.13 8.67
N GLN A 168 -5.04 -11.90 8.83
CA GLN A 168 -5.62 -12.25 10.14
C GLN A 168 -4.65 -13.03 11.04
N ASN A 169 -3.70 -13.76 10.45
CA ASN A 169 -2.66 -14.49 11.19
C ASN A 169 -1.34 -13.69 11.29
N ASN A 170 -1.34 -12.38 11.04
CA ASN A 170 -0.14 -11.54 11.05
C ASN A 170 1.02 -12.12 10.22
N GLY A 171 0.70 -12.77 9.11
CA GLY A 171 1.69 -13.41 8.22
C GLY A 171 2.31 -14.71 8.74
N GLN A 172 1.88 -15.22 9.89
CA GLN A 172 2.52 -16.36 10.57
C GLN A 172 1.96 -17.73 10.18
N ILE A 173 0.89 -17.78 9.37
CA ILE A 173 0.31 -19.03 8.94
C ILE A 173 1.29 -19.86 8.09
N LYS A 174 1.37 -21.17 8.36
CA LYS A 174 2.18 -22.08 7.54
C LYS A 174 1.51 -22.29 6.18
N ILE A 175 2.31 -22.35 5.11
CA ILE A 175 1.78 -22.54 3.74
C ILE A 175 0.90 -23.79 3.64
N LYS A 176 1.30 -24.91 4.24
CA LYS A 176 0.50 -26.15 4.25
C LYS A 176 -0.90 -25.93 4.84
N GLU A 177 -0.98 -25.26 5.99
CA GLU A 177 -2.26 -24.95 6.63
C GLU A 177 -3.12 -24.00 5.79
N LEU A 178 -2.50 -23.01 5.13
CA LEU A 178 -3.19 -22.12 4.21
C LEU A 178 -3.79 -22.91 3.03
N LEU A 179 -3.01 -23.80 2.42
CA LEU A 179 -3.45 -24.65 1.29
C LEU A 179 -4.67 -25.51 1.66
N ASP A 180 -4.65 -26.10 2.85
CA ASP A 180 -5.77 -26.92 3.36
C ASP A 180 -7.05 -26.07 3.52
N LYS A 181 -6.92 -24.81 3.96
CA LYS A 181 -8.07 -23.88 4.17
C LYS A 181 -8.69 -23.35 2.88
N ILE A 182 -7.90 -23.24 1.80
CA ILE A 182 -8.35 -22.69 0.51
C ILE A 182 -8.55 -23.76 -0.56
N TYR A 183 -8.23 -25.01 -0.29
CA TYR A 183 -8.33 -26.15 -1.22
C TYR A 183 -7.58 -25.87 -2.54
N MET A 184 -6.30 -25.54 -2.44
CA MET A 184 -5.40 -25.30 -3.58
C MET A 184 -4.11 -26.11 -3.43
N THR A 185 -3.42 -26.36 -4.57
CA THR A 185 -2.02 -26.80 -4.57
C THR A 185 -1.09 -25.61 -4.40
N GLU A 186 0.10 -25.82 -3.85
CA GLU A 186 1.12 -24.77 -3.68
C GLU A 186 1.46 -24.06 -5.00
N ARG A 187 1.69 -24.84 -6.08
CA ARG A 187 1.93 -24.30 -7.43
C ARG A 187 0.81 -23.40 -7.92
N THR A 188 -0.45 -23.75 -7.64
CA THR A 188 -1.60 -22.92 -8.04
C THR A 188 -1.68 -21.64 -7.21
N LEU A 189 -1.41 -21.74 -5.91
CA LEU A 189 -1.37 -20.58 -5.02
C LEU A 189 -0.28 -19.59 -5.45
N GLU A 190 0.95 -20.06 -5.67
CA GLU A 190 2.06 -19.20 -6.12
C GLU A 190 1.76 -18.50 -7.44
N ARG A 191 1.28 -19.25 -8.45
CA ARG A 191 0.91 -18.69 -9.75
C ARG A 191 -0.15 -17.59 -9.61
N ASN A 192 -1.18 -17.82 -8.79
CA ASN A 192 -2.26 -16.88 -8.60
C ASN A 192 -1.79 -15.65 -7.79
N PHE A 193 -0.96 -15.84 -6.75
CA PHE A 193 -0.37 -14.72 -6.03
C PHE A 193 0.45 -13.81 -6.96
N MET A 194 1.30 -14.41 -7.80
CA MET A 194 2.04 -13.63 -8.81
C MET A 194 1.11 -12.89 -9.77
N ALA A 195 0.02 -13.54 -10.24
CA ALA A 195 -0.89 -12.95 -11.21
C ALA A 195 -1.78 -11.84 -10.65
N TYR A 196 -2.17 -11.92 -9.36
CA TYR A 196 -3.12 -10.98 -8.75
C TYR A 196 -2.46 -9.95 -7.83
N ILE A 197 -1.29 -10.25 -7.27
CA ILE A 197 -0.62 -9.43 -6.26
C ILE A 197 0.78 -8.98 -6.72
N GLY A 198 1.41 -9.71 -7.63
CA GLY A 198 2.80 -9.46 -8.07
C GLY A 198 3.87 -9.98 -7.10
N LEU A 199 3.47 -10.75 -6.08
CA LEU A 199 4.35 -11.32 -5.05
C LEU A 199 4.09 -12.82 -4.90
N THR A 200 5.04 -13.54 -4.30
CA THR A 200 4.77 -14.90 -3.81
C THR A 200 4.01 -14.85 -2.47
N PRO A 201 3.28 -15.92 -2.08
CA PRO A 201 2.63 -16.01 -0.77
C PRO A 201 3.61 -15.78 0.38
N LYS A 202 4.83 -16.28 0.26
CA LYS A 202 5.89 -16.14 1.27
C LYS A 202 6.38 -14.70 1.40
N GLN A 203 6.57 -14.00 0.28
CA GLN A 203 6.93 -12.58 0.29
C GLN A 203 5.82 -11.73 0.93
N PHE A 204 4.57 -11.96 0.56
CA PHE A 204 3.43 -11.27 1.13
C PHE A 204 3.32 -11.53 2.65
N SER A 205 3.39 -12.79 3.08
CA SER A 205 3.40 -13.13 4.51
C SER A 205 4.51 -12.42 5.29
N LYS A 206 5.71 -12.31 4.69
CA LYS A 206 6.85 -11.61 5.30
C LYS A 206 6.61 -10.10 5.46
N ILE A 207 5.93 -9.47 4.50
CA ILE A 207 5.51 -8.05 4.61
C ILE A 207 4.51 -7.90 5.75
N ILE A 208 3.52 -8.77 5.86
CA ILE A 208 2.52 -8.70 6.94
C ILE A 208 3.16 -8.96 8.32
N GLN A 209 4.13 -9.88 8.43
CA GLN A 209 4.93 -10.04 9.66
C GLN A 209 5.70 -8.77 10.02
N PHE A 210 6.31 -8.14 9.04
CA PHE A 210 7.02 -6.88 9.23
C PHE A 210 6.07 -5.77 9.70
N GLN A 211 4.89 -5.62 9.09
CA GLN A 211 3.87 -4.64 9.52
C GLN A 211 3.40 -4.91 10.95
N SER A 212 3.17 -6.17 11.31
CA SER A 212 2.86 -6.54 12.70
C SER A 212 3.95 -6.07 13.67
N SER A 213 5.23 -6.19 13.28
CA SER A 213 6.36 -5.72 14.09
C SER A 213 6.42 -4.20 14.24
N ILE A 214 6.17 -3.44 13.16
CA ILE A 214 6.10 -1.96 13.20
C ILE A 214 4.96 -1.51 14.12
N ASN A 215 3.78 -2.12 14.01
CA ASN A 215 2.64 -1.77 14.85
C ASN A 215 2.94 -1.97 16.33
N LYS A 216 3.62 -3.06 16.70
CA LYS A 216 4.06 -3.31 18.09
C LYS A 216 5.09 -2.27 18.55
N LEU A 217 6.05 -1.91 17.69
CA LEU A 217 7.05 -0.88 17.96
C LEU A 217 6.39 0.48 18.25
N THR A 218 5.41 0.87 17.45
CA THR A 218 4.72 2.18 17.59
C THR A 218 3.79 2.23 18.79
N GLN A 219 3.16 1.11 19.16
CA GLN A 219 2.26 1.03 20.32
C GLN A 219 2.99 0.93 21.65
N SER A 220 4.32 0.78 21.67
CA SER A 220 5.13 0.64 22.88
C SER A 220 4.67 -0.50 23.81
N THR A 221 4.08 -1.55 23.25
CA THR A 221 3.50 -2.69 23.99
C THR A 221 4.47 -3.88 24.06
N TYR A 222 5.75 -3.63 24.32
CA TYR A 222 6.78 -4.68 24.34
C TYR A 222 7.78 -4.46 25.46
N ASN A 223 8.40 -5.56 25.93
CA ASN A 223 9.44 -5.50 26.95
C ASN A 223 10.84 -5.39 26.30
N SER A 224 11.02 -5.98 25.13
CA SER A 224 12.30 -5.94 24.40
C SER A 224 12.08 -6.03 22.87
N LEU A 225 13.07 -5.59 22.09
CA LEU A 225 13.08 -5.79 20.63
C LEU A 225 13.10 -7.26 20.24
N LEU A 226 13.62 -8.12 21.12
CA LEU A 226 13.64 -9.56 20.91
C LEU A 226 12.22 -10.14 20.96
N ASP A 227 11.42 -9.69 21.93
CA ASP A 227 10.02 -10.12 22.07
C ASP A 227 9.19 -9.74 20.83
N ILE A 228 9.39 -8.52 20.31
CA ILE A 228 8.73 -8.10 19.05
C ILE A 228 9.05 -9.05 17.91
N GLY A 229 10.33 -9.45 17.76
CA GLY A 229 10.76 -10.38 16.73
C GLY A 229 10.02 -11.71 16.84
N TYR A 230 10.04 -12.34 17.99
CA TYR A 230 9.37 -13.63 18.23
C TYR A 230 7.86 -13.53 18.07
N ASP A 231 7.23 -12.54 18.69
CA ASP A 231 5.78 -12.32 18.62
C ASP A 231 5.28 -11.97 17.22
N SER A 232 6.15 -11.49 16.35
CA SER A 232 5.84 -11.24 14.94
C SER A 232 6.20 -12.42 14.03
N GLY A 233 6.65 -13.56 14.60
CA GLY A 233 6.89 -14.80 13.88
C GLY A 233 8.27 -14.91 13.21
N PHE A 234 9.24 -14.07 13.60
CA PHE A 234 10.61 -14.21 13.13
C PHE A 234 11.32 -15.33 13.91
N SER A 235 12.17 -16.11 13.20
CA SER A 235 12.88 -17.25 13.78
C SER A 235 13.89 -16.84 14.84
N ASP A 236 14.50 -15.68 14.71
CA ASP A 236 15.52 -15.13 15.59
C ASP A 236 15.66 -13.62 15.40
N GLN A 237 16.38 -12.98 16.34
CA GLN A 237 16.62 -11.53 16.31
C GLN A 237 17.37 -11.06 15.05
N SER A 238 18.32 -11.84 14.57
CA SER A 238 19.08 -11.49 13.36
C SER A 238 18.21 -11.49 12.12
N HIS A 239 17.28 -12.44 12.02
CA HIS A 239 16.29 -12.49 10.96
C HIS A 239 15.34 -11.29 11.02
N PHE A 240 14.84 -10.94 12.21
CA PHE A 240 14.04 -9.75 12.44
C PHE A 240 14.77 -8.47 11.99
N ILE A 241 15.99 -8.22 12.49
CA ILE A 241 16.79 -7.03 12.17
C ILE A 241 17.06 -6.94 10.65
N ARG A 242 17.45 -8.04 10.00
CA ARG A 242 17.70 -8.06 8.55
C ARG A 242 16.44 -7.75 7.76
N THR A 243 15.30 -8.34 8.12
CA THR A 243 14.02 -8.08 7.45
C THR A 243 13.56 -6.65 7.67
N PHE A 244 13.65 -6.13 8.88
CA PHE A 244 13.30 -4.75 9.18
C PHE A 244 14.16 -3.77 8.37
N LYS A 245 15.49 -4.00 8.33
CA LYS A 245 16.40 -3.17 7.55
C LYS A 245 16.17 -3.27 6.04
N SER A 246 15.76 -4.44 5.52
CA SER A 246 15.45 -4.57 4.08
C SER A 246 14.26 -3.72 3.64
N TYR A 247 13.25 -3.53 4.50
CA TYR A 247 12.06 -2.75 4.18
C TYR A 247 12.14 -1.26 4.58
N THR A 248 13.01 -0.90 5.53
CA THR A 248 13.07 0.48 6.05
C THR A 248 14.40 1.18 5.76
N GLY A 249 15.42 0.46 5.35
CA GLY A 249 16.81 0.95 5.28
C GLY A 249 17.49 1.09 6.64
N GLN A 250 16.77 0.88 7.75
CA GLN A 250 17.22 1.18 9.13
C GLN A 250 17.07 -0.04 10.04
N THR A 251 17.82 -0.07 11.15
CA THR A 251 17.59 -1.08 12.18
C THR A 251 16.39 -0.70 13.07
N PRO A 252 15.73 -1.69 13.72
CA PRO A 252 14.63 -1.40 14.64
C PRO A 252 15.00 -0.41 15.75
N SER A 253 16.19 -0.52 16.32
CA SER A 253 16.68 0.40 17.38
C SER A 253 16.85 1.83 16.87
N TYR A 254 17.39 1.99 15.65
CA TYR A 254 17.54 3.31 15.03
C TYR A 254 16.15 3.92 14.73
N TYR A 255 15.22 3.13 14.21
CA TYR A 255 13.86 3.55 13.93
C TYR A 255 13.15 4.07 15.19
N LEU A 256 13.22 3.35 16.31
CA LEU A 256 12.64 3.76 17.60
C LEU A 256 13.18 5.09 18.10
N ASN A 257 14.51 5.26 18.08
CA ASN A 257 15.15 6.49 18.54
C ASN A 257 14.71 7.73 17.75
N HIS A 258 14.26 7.55 16.50
CA HIS A 258 13.78 8.63 15.63
C HIS A 258 12.28 8.81 15.66
N LEU A 259 11.48 7.83 16.11
CA LEU A 259 10.07 8.00 16.41
C LEU A 259 9.84 8.92 17.62
N SER A 260 10.69 8.81 18.64
CA SER A 260 10.60 9.60 19.88
C SER A 260 10.91 11.09 19.68
N ASN A 261 11.40 11.48 18.51
CA ASN A 261 11.79 12.84 18.14
C ASN A 261 10.85 13.49 17.09
N ARG A 262 9.72 12.86 16.77
CA ARG A 262 8.65 13.38 15.92
C ARG A 262 7.39 13.61 16.73
#